data_1eaf7c18f5177c2485a9557fbd4832dc
#
_entry.id   1eaf7c18f5177c2485a9557fbd4832dc
#
_cell.length_a   1.000
_cell.length_b   1.000
_cell.length_c   1.000
_cell.angle_alpha   90.00
_cell.angle_beta   90.00
_cell.angle_gamma   90.00
#
_symmetry.space_group_name_H-M   'P 1'
#
loop_
_entity.id
_entity.type
_entity.pdbx_description
1 polymer ?
#
loop_
_entity_poly.entity_id
_entity_poly.type
_entity_poly.pdbx_seq_one_letter_code
_entity_poly.pdbx_strand_id
1 'polypeptide(L)'
;MKEVIFVLLNEFADWEGAFIAACLNQGVMPLSPVPYKVKTLSITKEPVSSIGGFRVLPDYDLKDMPEDYAGLILIGGMSWFSPEAELIVPLVEKAIKDKKVVGGICNASVFLAMHGFLNNVKHTSNTIDYLKQHVGERYTGDSNYVDQQAVRDGKIITANGTGQLEFCREILYALEADTAEAIEKSYLFYKNGFCPE
;
A
#
# COMPACT_ATOMS: atom_id res chain seq x y z
N MET A 1 -11.18 15.46 7.46
CA MET A 1 -10.51 14.52 6.55
C MET A 1 -9.89 13.42 7.39
N LYS A 2 -10.06 12.17 6.99
CA LYS A 2 -9.41 11.04 7.65
C LYS A 2 -7.98 10.87 7.11
N GLU A 3 -7.07 10.42 7.95
CA GLU A 3 -5.70 10.17 7.52
C GLU A 3 -5.55 8.78 6.91
N VAL A 4 -4.70 8.66 5.90
CA VAL A 4 -4.18 7.41 5.36
C VAL A 4 -2.68 7.40 5.58
N ILE A 5 -2.20 6.43 6.33
CA ILE A 5 -0.80 6.37 6.76
C ILE A 5 0.02 5.56 5.77
N PHE A 6 1.02 6.18 5.19
CA PHE A 6 2.00 5.54 4.31
C PHE A 6 3.24 5.16 5.11
N VAL A 7 3.50 3.88 5.21
CA VAL A 7 4.73 3.38 5.83
C VAL A 7 5.85 3.42 4.81
N LEU A 8 6.87 4.22 5.11
CA LEU A 8 8.06 4.40 4.29
C LEU A 8 9.29 3.92 5.05
N LEU A 9 9.98 2.95 4.51
CA LEU A 9 11.31 2.56 4.98
C LEU A 9 12.39 3.13 4.04
N ASN A 10 13.64 3.12 4.43
CA ASN A 10 14.72 3.51 3.51
C ASN A 10 14.66 2.69 2.22
N GLU A 11 15.10 3.28 1.12
CA GLU A 11 15.04 2.69 -0.22
C GLU A 11 13.60 2.33 -0.66
N PHE A 12 12.59 3.13 -0.22
CA PHE A 12 11.24 2.97 -0.72
C PHE A 12 11.14 3.33 -2.21
N ALA A 13 10.22 2.69 -2.93
CA ALA A 13 9.99 2.94 -4.35
C ALA A 13 9.08 4.15 -4.55
N ASP A 14 9.61 5.22 -5.12
CA ASP A 14 8.93 6.51 -5.29
C ASP A 14 7.61 6.39 -6.04
N TRP A 15 7.61 5.65 -7.15
CA TRP A 15 6.46 5.52 -8.05
C TRP A 15 5.29 4.76 -7.42
N GLU A 16 5.56 3.89 -6.45
CA GLU A 16 4.53 3.06 -5.83
C GLU A 16 3.62 3.86 -4.89
N GLY A 17 4.18 4.89 -4.23
CA GLY A 17 3.45 5.75 -3.31
C GLY A 17 2.95 7.06 -3.92
N ALA A 18 3.68 7.62 -4.88
CA ALA A 18 3.45 8.98 -5.37
C ALA A 18 2.07 9.15 -6.02
N PHE A 19 1.66 8.21 -6.87
CA PHE A 19 0.40 8.30 -7.58
C PHE A 19 -0.81 8.24 -6.65
N ILE A 20 -0.87 7.26 -5.77
CA ILE A 20 -1.96 7.14 -4.80
C ILE A 20 -1.98 8.29 -3.80
N ALA A 21 -0.83 8.83 -3.40
CA ALA A 21 -0.75 10.01 -2.54
C ALA A 21 -1.39 11.22 -3.21
N ALA A 22 -1.13 11.42 -4.51
CA ALA A 22 -1.75 12.49 -5.28
C ALA A 22 -3.28 12.34 -5.35
N CYS A 23 -3.78 11.15 -5.67
CA CYS A 23 -5.23 10.89 -5.74
C CYS A 23 -5.93 11.12 -4.40
N LEU A 24 -5.31 10.71 -3.28
CA LEU A 24 -5.90 10.90 -1.95
C LEU A 24 -5.87 12.36 -1.48
N ASN A 25 -4.86 13.14 -1.86
CA ASN A 25 -4.70 14.53 -1.43
C ASN A 25 -5.37 15.55 -2.37
N GLN A 26 -5.58 15.22 -3.65
CA GLN A 26 -6.09 16.16 -4.67
C GLN A 26 -7.43 15.72 -5.28
N GLY A 27 -7.88 14.49 -4.96
CA GLY A 27 -9.01 13.85 -5.63
C GLY A 27 -8.59 13.06 -6.86
N VAL A 28 -9.46 12.15 -7.29
CA VAL A 28 -9.20 11.24 -8.42
C VAL A 28 -9.42 11.92 -9.78
N MET A 29 -10.27 12.95 -9.82
CA MET A 29 -10.60 13.75 -11.00
C MET A 29 -10.64 15.23 -10.59
N PRO A 30 -10.52 16.18 -11.54
CA PRO A 30 -10.76 17.58 -11.25
C PRO A 30 -12.12 17.80 -10.56
N LEU A 31 -12.13 18.55 -9.46
CA LEU A 31 -13.29 18.84 -8.63
C LEU A 31 -13.89 17.63 -7.86
N SER A 32 -13.21 16.49 -7.85
CA SER A 32 -13.58 15.36 -6.99
C SER A 32 -13.48 15.70 -5.51
N PRO A 33 -14.25 15.00 -4.66
CA PRO A 33 -14.09 15.10 -3.19
C PRO A 33 -12.67 14.70 -2.76
N VAL A 34 -12.19 15.33 -1.69
CA VAL A 34 -10.91 14.99 -1.04
C VAL A 34 -11.18 14.60 0.41
N PRO A 35 -11.72 13.40 0.67
CA PRO A 35 -12.09 12.98 2.02
C PRO A 35 -10.90 12.57 2.88
N TYR A 36 -9.75 12.34 2.26
CA TYR A 36 -8.56 11.78 2.89
C TYR A 36 -7.37 12.77 2.84
N LYS A 37 -6.39 12.50 3.70
CA LYS A 37 -5.09 13.15 3.70
C LYS A 37 -4.01 12.12 3.96
N VAL A 38 -3.01 12.09 3.10
CA VAL A 38 -1.86 11.21 3.29
C VAL A 38 -0.94 11.77 4.36
N LYS A 39 -0.51 10.90 5.24
CA LYS A 39 0.52 11.12 6.24
C LYS A 39 1.55 10.02 6.16
N THR A 40 2.80 10.35 6.38
CA THR A 40 3.92 9.41 6.30
C THR A 40 4.34 8.94 7.69
N LEU A 41 4.70 7.67 7.78
CA LEU A 41 5.23 7.04 8.99
C LEU A 41 6.50 6.28 8.65
N SER A 42 7.46 6.36 9.53
CA SER A 42 8.62 5.46 9.51
C SER A 42 8.94 4.97 10.92
N ILE A 43 10.00 4.19 11.08
CA ILE A 43 10.43 3.64 12.38
C ILE A 43 10.81 4.76 13.36
N THR A 44 11.44 5.81 12.81
CA THR A 44 11.79 7.05 13.54
C THR A 44 11.37 8.25 12.69
N LYS A 45 11.45 9.45 13.27
CA LYS A 45 11.25 10.71 12.54
C LYS A 45 12.49 11.21 11.79
N GLU A 46 13.55 10.42 11.72
CA GLU A 46 14.68 10.74 10.85
C GLU A 46 14.28 10.61 9.37
N PRO A 47 14.82 11.48 8.50
CA PRO A 47 14.50 11.41 7.08
C PRO A 47 14.84 10.06 6.48
N VAL A 48 13.91 9.50 5.71
CA VAL A 48 14.12 8.31 4.89
C VAL A 48 14.36 8.71 3.44
N SER A 49 15.19 7.95 2.74
CA SER A 49 15.51 8.18 1.33
C SER A 49 14.86 7.13 0.46
N SER A 50 14.34 7.55 -0.69
CA SER A 50 13.78 6.64 -1.70
C SER A 50 14.87 6.04 -2.60
N ILE A 51 14.47 5.08 -3.44
CA ILE A 51 15.33 4.53 -4.51
C ILE A 51 15.73 5.63 -5.50
N GLY A 52 14.83 6.58 -5.80
CA GLY A 52 15.08 7.70 -6.69
C GLY A 52 15.87 8.85 -6.05
N GLY A 53 16.23 8.73 -4.76
CA GLY A 53 17.01 9.72 -4.03
C GLY A 53 16.21 10.86 -3.40
N PHE A 54 14.88 10.79 -3.41
CA PHE A 54 14.06 11.74 -2.67
C PHE A 54 14.16 11.50 -1.17
N ARG A 55 14.19 12.58 -0.40
CA ARG A 55 14.22 12.52 1.07
C ARG A 55 12.86 12.96 1.63
N VAL A 56 12.29 12.11 2.45
CA VAL A 56 11.01 12.35 3.13
C VAL A 56 11.26 12.42 4.63
N LEU A 57 10.80 13.50 5.26
CA LEU A 57 10.70 13.60 6.71
C LEU A 57 9.34 13.01 7.13
N PRO A 58 9.30 11.88 7.86
CA PRO A 58 8.05 11.28 8.26
C PRO A 58 7.22 12.20 9.18
N ASP A 59 5.90 12.23 8.97
CA ASP A 59 4.98 12.93 9.87
C ASP A 59 4.93 12.26 11.25
N TYR A 60 4.99 10.93 11.26
CA TYR A 60 4.88 10.08 12.46
C TYR A 60 6.02 9.07 12.55
N ASP A 61 6.26 8.63 13.77
CA ASP A 61 7.04 7.42 14.06
C ASP A 61 6.15 6.38 14.80
N LEU A 62 6.77 5.28 15.22
CA LEU A 62 6.08 4.19 15.92
C LEU A 62 5.49 4.62 17.28
N LYS A 63 5.93 5.75 17.85
CA LYS A 63 5.54 6.19 19.20
C LYS A 63 4.34 7.13 19.18
N ASP A 64 4.17 7.87 18.07
CA ASP A 64 3.14 8.93 17.97
C ASP A 64 2.16 8.74 16.81
N MET A 65 2.12 7.53 16.22
CA MET A 65 1.12 7.18 15.23
C MET A 65 -0.30 7.39 15.79
N PRO A 66 -1.19 8.09 15.05
CA PRO A 66 -2.55 8.32 15.52
C PRO A 66 -3.35 7.01 15.60
N GLU A 67 -4.31 6.94 16.53
CA GLU A 67 -5.22 5.79 16.62
C GLU A 67 -6.34 5.82 15.58
N ASP A 68 -6.80 7.03 15.22
CA ASP A 68 -7.87 7.21 14.23
C ASP A 68 -7.30 7.54 12.84
N TYR A 69 -7.20 6.50 12.00
CA TYR A 69 -6.81 6.58 10.60
C TYR A 69 -7.68 5.63 9.76
N ALA A 70 -7.75 5.86 8.45
CA ALA A 70 -8.59 5.07 7.55
C ALA A 70 -7.87 3.85 6.96
N GLY A 71 -6.57 3.97 6.70
CA GLY A 71 -5.77 2.92 6.09
C GLY A 71 -4.30 3.01 6.42
N LEU A 72 -3.62 1.86 6.37
CA LEU A 72 -2.19 1.67 6.53
C LEU A 72 -1.64 1.10 5.22
N ILE A 73 -0.84 1.89 4.50
CA ILE A 73 -0.35 1.53 3.18
C ILE A 73 1.17 1.38 3.23
N LEU A 74 1.63 0.16 3.05
CA LEU A 74 3.03 -0.21 3.06
C LEU A 74 3.58 -0.02 1.64
N ILE A 75 4.41 1.01 1.45
CA ILE A 75 5.06 1.29 0.17
C ILE A 75 6.27 0.36 0.03
N GLY A 76 6.38 -0.29 -1.11
CA GLY A 76 7.47 -1.21 -1.38
C GLY A 76 8.85 -0.55 -1.39
N GLY A 77 9.87 -1.35 -1.52
CA GLY A 77 11.27 -0.92 -1.46
C GLY A 77 12.17 -2.05 -1.01
N MET A 78 13.45 -1.74 -0.78
CA MET A 78 14.45 -2.76 -0.51
C MET A 78 14.56 -3.13 0.97
N SER A 79 14.15 -2.24 1.89
CA SER A 79 14.34 -2.42 3.33
C SER A 79 13.29 -3.30 4.03
N TRP A 80 12.32 -3.87 3.31
CA TRP A 80 11.29 -4.74 3.91
C TRP A 80 11.81 -6.08 4.43
N PHE A 81 13.04 -6.46 4.08
CA PHE A 81 13.72 -7.66 4.60
C PHE A 81 14.71 -7.34 5.73
N SER A 82 14.79 -6.08 6.14
CA SER A 82 15.68 -5.67 7.23
C SER A 82 15.08 -6.03 8.60
N PRO A 83 15.92 -6.23 9.63
CA PRO A 83 15.42 -6.47 10.99
C PRO A 83 14.53 -5.34 11.53
N GLU A 84 14.74 -4.11 11.06
CA GLU A 84 13.95 -2.96 11.48
C GLU A 84 12.51 -3.03 10.97
N ALA A 85 12.27 -3.68 9.83
CA ALA A 85 10.92 -3.87 9.29
C ALA A 85 10.01 -4.68 10.24
N GLU A 86 10.59 -5.55 11.08
CA GLU A 86 9.84 -6.32 12.09
C GLU A 86 9.08 -5.42 13.07
N LEU A 87 9.55 -4.21 13.30
CA LEU A 87 8.89 -3.23 14.16
C LEU A 87 7.54 -2.73 13.59
N ILE A 88 7.27 -2.98 12.31
CA ILE A 88 6.01 -2.62 11.64
C ILE A 88 4.93 -3.70 11.85
N VAL A 89 5.31 -4.95 12.18
CA VAL A 89 4.37 -6.06 12.36
C VAL A 89 3.21 -5.72 13.31
N PRO A 90 3.45 -5.17 14.52
CA PRO A 90 2.35 -4.84 15.43
C PRO A 90 1.37 -3.81 14.89
N LEU A 91 1.83 -2.88 14.02
CA LEU A 91 0.96 -1.89 13.37
C LEU A 91 0.03 -2.56 12.37
N VAL A 92 0.56 -3.50 11.58
CA VAL A 92 -0.24 -4.27 10.61
C VAL A 92 -1.27 -5.14 11.33
N GLU A 93 -0.87 -5.85 12.39
CA GLU A 93 -1.79 -6.65 13.21
C GLU A 93 -2.93 -5.80 13.77
N LYS A 94 -2.61 -4.63 14.34
CA LYS A 94 -3.59 -3.70 14.86
C LYS A 94 -4.52 -3.19 13.76
N ALA A 95 -3.96 -2.78 12.61
CA ALA A 95 -4.75 -2.27 11.48
C ALA A 95 -5.76 -3.32 10.97
N ILE A 96 -5.33 -4.58 10.82
CA ILE A 96 -6.20 -5.69 10.41
C ILE A 96 -7.29 -5.94 11.47
N LYS A 97 -6.91 -6.03 12.75
CA LYS A 97 -7.84 -6.21 13.86
C LYS A 97 -8.91 -5.11 13.92
N ASP A 98 -8.50 -3.87 13.69
CA ASP A 98 -9.37 -2.68 13.71
C ASP A 98 -10.12 -2.49 12.38
N LYS A 99 -10.02 -3.45 11.45
CA LYS A 99 -10.66 -3.44 10.13
C LYS A 99 -10.35 -2.19 9.30
N LYS A 100 -9.14 -1.66 9.43
CA LYS A 100 -8.62 -0.60 8.57
C LYS A 100 -8.28 -1.15 7.19
N VAL A 101 -8.20 -0.30 6.19
CA VAL A 101 -7.65 -0.69 4.89
C VAL A 101 -6.14 -0.92 5.06
N VAL A 102 -5.65 -2.07 4.63
CA VAL A 102 -4.22 -2.40 4.63
C VAL A 102 -3.78 -2.70 3.22
N GLY A 103 -2.83 -1.93 2.73
CA GLY A 103 -2.22 -2.11 1.41
C GLY A 103 -0.76 -2.48 1.51
N GLY A 104 -0.28 -3.39 0.65
CA GLY A 104 1.14 -3.70 0.51
C GLY A 104 1.51 -3.93 -0.96
N ILE A 105 2.49 -3.21 -1.46
CA ILE A 105 2.96 -3.31 -2.85
C ILE A 105 4.40 -3.80 -2.91
N CYS A 106 4.78 -4.55 -3.95
CA CYS A 106 6.15 -5.02 -4.17
C CYS A 106 6.67 -5.83 -2.97
N ASN A 107 7.84 -5.53 -2.42
CA ASN A 107 8.40 -6.23 -1.27
C ASN A 107 7.57 -6.05 0.02
N ALA A 108 6.75 -5.01 0.13
CA ALA A 108 5.81 -4.88 1.24
C ALA A 108 4.71 -5.96 1.18
N SER A 109 4.29 -6.43 0.00
CA SER A 109 3.38 -7.58 -0.11
C SER A 109 4.05 -8.89 0.33
N VAL A 110 5.34 -9.05 0.05
CA VAL A 110 6.15 -10.18 0.54
C VAL A 110 6.23 -10.15 2.06
N PHE A 111 6.49 -8.98 2.64
CA PHE A 111 6.51 -8.79 4.10
C PHE A 111 5.16 -9.20 4.74
N LEU A 112 4.04 -8.80 4.16
CA LEU A 112 2.72 -9.24 4.66
C LEU A 112 2.57 -10.76 4.61
N ALA A 113 3.05 -11.41 3.56
CA ALA A 113 3.02 -12.86 3.44
C ALA A 113 3.94 -13.56 4.45
N MET A 114 5.17 -13.06 4.66
CA MET A 114 6.13 -13.61 5.64
C MET A 114 5.54 -13.69 7.04
N HIS A 115 4.65 -12.77 7.39
CA HIS A 115 3.99 -12.73 8.69
C HIS A 115 2.62 -13.44 8.72
N GLY A 116 2.24 -14.12 7.61
CA GLY A 116 1.00 -14.90 7.53
C GLY A 116 -0.28 -14.06 7.35
N PHE A 117 -0.17 -12.74 7.16
CA PHE A 117 -1.33 -11.86 6.98
C PHE A 117 -2.13 -12.15 5.70
N LEU A 118 -1.54 -12.87 4.74
CA LEU A 118 -2.16 -13.20 3.46
C LEU A 118 -2.69 -14.63 3.37
N ASN A 119 -2.59 -15.44 4.43
CA ASN A 119 -2.92 -16.85 4.39
C ASN A 119 -4.39 -17.15 4.04
N ASN A 120 -5.31 -16.28 4.48
CA ASN A 120 -6.75 -16.50 4.35
C ASN A 120 -7.45 -15.50 3.43
N VAL A 121 -6.69 -14.76 2.60
CA VAL A 121 -7.22 -13.75 1.69
C VAL A 121 -6.62 -13.92 0.30
N LYS A 122 -7.39 -13.59 -0.73
CA LYS A 122 -6.85 -13.48 -2.08
C LYS A 122 -5.81 -12.36 -2.13
N HIS A 123 -4.68 -12.65 -2.76
CA HIS A 123 -3.56 -11.71 -2.80
C HIS A 123 -2.68 -11.94 -4.02
N THR A 124 -1.81 -10.99 -4.28
CA THR A 124 -0.73 -11.07 -5.27
C THR A 124 0.58 -10.52 -4.69
N SER A 125 1.66 -10.66 -5.42
CA SER A 125 2.98 -10.11 -5.11
C SER A 125 3.76 -9.93 -6.41
N ASN A 126 5.08 -9.72 -6.34
CA ASN A 126 5.93 -9.58 -7.54
C ASN A 126 5.79 -10.77 -8.50
N THR A 127 5.98 -12.00 -7.99
CA THR A 127 5.59 -13.27 -8.61
C THR A 127 5.41 -14.30 -7.52
N ILE A 128 4.70 -15.40 -7.81
CA ILE A 128 4.56 -16.49 -6.83
C ILE A 128 5.92 -17.12 -6.50
N ASP A 129 6.81 -17.26 -7.49
CA ASP A 129 8.14 -17.84 -7.27
C ASP A 129 9.02 -16.93 -6.42
N TYR A 130 8.99 -15.62 -6.68
CA TYR A 130 9.70 -14.64 -5.86
C TYR A 130 9.15 -14.62 -4.42
N LEU A 131 7.84 -14.68 -4.27
CA LEU A 131 7.19 -14.76 -2.96
C LEU A 131 7.69 -15.99 -2.19
N LYS A 132 7.65 -17.17 -2.81
CA LYS A 132 8.08 -18.45 -2.21
C LYS A 132 9.55 -18.50 -1.81
N GLN A 133 10.41 -17.75 -2.48
CA GLN A 133 11.82 -17.66 -2.12
C GLN A 133 12.06 -16.92 -0.79
N HIS A 134 11.15 -16.04 -0.39
CA HIS A 134 11.32 -15.14 0.76
C HIS A 134 10.43 -15.49 1.96
N VAL A 135 9.29 -16.14 1.72
CA VAL A 135 8.39 -16.52 2.82
C VAL A 135 8.87 -17.79 3.50
N GLY A 136 8.73 -17.84 4.80
CA GLY A 136 8.99 -19.04 5.59
C GLY A 136 7.72 -19.88 5.83
N GLU A 137 7.77 -20.75 6.84
CA GLU A 137 6.69 -21.67 7.20
C GLU A 137 5.39 -20.98 7.65
N ARG A 138 5.45 -19.71 8.01
CA ARG A 138 4.25 -18.94 8.40
C ARG A 138 3.30 -18.66 7.23
N TYR A 139 3.79 -18.67 6.01
CA TYR A 139 2.96 -18.47 4.83
C TYR A 139 2.37 -19.80 4.37
N THR A 140 1.06 -19.86 4.32
CA THR A 140 0.27 -21.02 3.87
C THR A 140 -0.80 -20.62 2.84
N GLY A 141 -0.63 -19.45 2.23
CA GLY A 141 -1.62 -18.80 1.38
C GLY A 141 -1.54 -19.14 -0.11
N ASP A 142 -0.74 -20.11 -0.55
CA ASP A 142 -0.51 -20.43 -1.96
C ASP A 142 -1.80 -20.59 -2.78
N SER A 143 -2.81 -21.23 -2.23
CA SER A 143 -4.11 -21.45 -2.90
C SER A 143 -4.93 -20.17 -3.10
N ASN A 144 -4.57 -19.11 -2.41
CA ASN A 144 -5.22 -17.81 -2.46
C ASN A 144 -4.44 -16.81 -3.33
N TYR A 145 -3.26 -17.20 -3.85
CA TYR A 145 -2.49 -16.35 -4.75
C TYR A 145 -3.19 -16.18 -6.11
N VAL A 146 -3.23 -14.95 -6.59
CA VAL A 146 -3.83 -14.59 -7.87
C VAL A 146 -2.80 -13.82 -8.69
N ASP A 147 -2.48 -14.31 -9.89
CA ASP A 147 -1.53 -13.67 -10.79
C ASP A 147 -2.15 -12.47 -11.51
N GLN A 148 -2.16 -11.33 -10.82
CA GLN A 148 -2.68 -10.05 -11.29
C GLN A 148 -1.82 -8.90 -10.78
N GLN A 149 -1.92 -7.72 -11.41
CA GLN A 149 -1.18 -6.52 -11.02
C GLN A 149 -1.51 -6.07 -9.58
N ALA A 150 -2.79 -6.12 -9.23
CA ALA A 150 -3.26 -5.88 -7.85
C ALA A 150 -4.47 -6.76 -7.55
N VAL A 151 -4.62 -7.14 -6.30
CA VAL A 151 -5.73 -7.94 -5.79
C VAL A 151 -6.26 -7.29 -4.52
N ARG A 152 -7.58 -7.15 -4.44
CA ARG A 152 -8.29 -6.71 -3.25
C ARG A 152 -9.18 -7.84 -2.73
N ASP A 153 -9.03 -8.17 -1.47
CA ASP A 153 -9.95 -9.02 -0.72
C ASP A 153 -10.41 -8.28 0.53
N GLY A 154 -11.63 -7.82 0.51
CA GLY A 154 -12.18 -6.96 1.55
C GLY A 154 -11.36 -5.67 1.72
N LYS A 155 -10.65 -5.56 2.82
CA LYS A 155 -9.81 -4.41 3.18
C LYS A 155 -8.30 -4.68 3.07
N ILE A 156 -7.92 -5.85 2.58
CA ILE A 156 -6.52 -6.19 2.30
C ILE A 156 -6.28 -6.03 0.80
N ILE A 157 -5.29 -5.24 0.44
CA ILE A 157 -4.92 -4.98 -0.94
C ILE A 157 -3.43 -5.27 -1.14
N THR A 158 -3.11 -6.07 -2.13
CA THR A 158 -1.72 -6.35 -2.50
C THR A 158 -1.49 -6.09 -3.98
N ALA A 159 -0.25 -5.75 -4.33
CA ALA A 159 0.14 -5.54 -5.72
C ALA A 159 1.60 -5.93 -5.96
N ASN A 160 1.95 -6.21 -7.22
CA ASN A 160 3.34 -6.29 -7.63
C ASN A 160 3.92 -4.88 -7.86
N GLY A 161 5.25 -4.75 -7.93
CA GLY A 161 5.95 -3.46 -8.02
C GLY A 161 5.72 -2.68 -9.32
N THR A 162 5.05 -3.28 -10.33
CA THR A 162 4.66 -2.61 -11.57
C THR A 162 3.18 -2.26 -11.61
N GLY A 163 2.41 -2.64 -10.58
CA GLY A 163 0.97 -2.50 -10.48
C GLY A 163 0.50 -1.25 -9.72
N GLN A 164 1.28 -0.18 -9.71
CA GLN A 164 0.98 1.03 -8.93
C GLN A 164 -0.36 1.68 -9.28
N LEU A 165 -0.80 1.61 -10.55
CA LEU A 165 -2.09 2.15 -10.97
C LEU A 165 -3.25 1.29 -10.48
N GLU A 166 -3.14 -0.04 -10.63
CA GLU A 166 -4.09 -1.01 -10.12
C GLU A 166 -4.16 -0.98 -8.59
N PHE A 167 -3.01 -0.88 -7.92
CA PHE A 167 -2.92 -0.74 -6.47
C PHE A 167 -3.66 0.50 -5.98
N CYS A 168 -3.42 1.64 -6.64
CA CYS A 168 -4.14 2.88 -6.35
C CYS A 168 -5.65 2.69 -6.50
N ARG A 169 -6.11 2.16 -7.64
CA ARG A 169 -7.52 1.90 -7.92
C ARG A 169 -8.18 1.05 -6.82
N GLU A 170 -7.56 -0.07 -6.44
CA GLU A 170 -8.13 -0.98 -5.45
C GLU A 170 -8.17 -0.38 -4.03
N ILE A 171 -7.18 0.44 -3.67
CA ILE A 171 -7.20 1.17 -2.40
C ILE A 171 -8.28 2.26 -2.40
N LEU A 172 -8.44 3.02 -3.49
CA LEU A 172 -9.49 4.02 -3.60
C LEU A 172 -10.88 3.40 -3.46
N TYR A 173 -11.11 2.22 -4.06
CA TYR A 173 -12.33 1.44 -3.86
C TYR A 173 -12.51 0.99 -2.40
N ALA A 174 -11.47 0.45 -1.77
CA ALA A 174 -11.53 -0.03 -0.38
C ALA A 174 -11.78 1.09 0.64
N LEU A 175 -11.34 2.30 0.33
CA LEU A 175 -11.55 3.51 1.10
C LEU A 175 -12.87 4.22 0.76
N GLU A 176 -13.54 3.83 -0.33
CA GLU A 176 -14.71 4.56 -0.85
C GLU A 176 -14.38 6.06 -1.07
N ALA A 177 -13.21 6.31 -1.68
CA ALA A 177 -12.64 7.65 -1.78
C ALA A 177 -13.40 8.54 -2.77
N ASP A 178 -14.08 7.94 -3.74
CA ASP A 178 -14.95 8.59 -4.72
C ASP A 178 -15.95 7.56 -5.27
N THR A 179 -16.79 7.94 -6.21
CA THR A 179 -17.67 7.01 -6.92
C THR A 179 -16.87 5.98 -7.71
N ALA A 180 -17.41 4.78 -7.87
CA ALA A 180 -16.75 3.73 -8.64
C ALA A 180 -16.47 4.17 -10.10
N GLU A 181 -17.39 4.95 -10.69
CA GLU A 181 -17.22 5.50 -12.04
C GLU A 181 -16.02 6.48 -12.12
N ALA A 182 -15.91 7.40 -11.16
CA ALA A 182 -14.82 8.36 -11.13
C ALA A 182 -13.45 7.68 -10.94
N ILE A 183 -13.38 6.69 -10.05
CA ILE A 183 -12.17 5.91 -9.81
C ILE A 183 -11.75 5.15 -11.08
N GLU A 184 -12.69 4.46 -11.74
CA GLU A 184 -12.41 3.70 -12.97
C GLU A 184 -12.01 4.63 -14.13
N LYS A 185 -12.69 5.76 -14.31
CA LYS A 185 -12.35 6.75 -15.34
C LYS A 185 -10.94 7.31 -15.12
N SER A 186 -10.56 7.63 -13.89
CA SER A 186 -9.22 8.08 -13.56
C SER A 186 -8.18 6.99 -13.87
N TYR A 187 -8.43 5.76 -13.44
CA TYR A 187 -7.54 4.63 -13.73
C TYR A 187 -7.32 4.45 -15.24
N LEU A 188 -8.39 4.40 -16.04
CA LEU A 188 -8.30 4.23 -17.49
C LEU A 188 -7.58 5.38 -18.18
N PHE A 189 -7.77 6.62 -17.72
CA PHE A 189 -7.05 7.78 -18.22
C PHE A 189 -5.53 7.60 -18.07
N TYR A 190 -5.06 7.26 -16.87
CA TYR A 190 -3.63 7.06 -16.63
C TYR A 190 -3.09 5.77 -17.26
N LYS A 191 -3.89 4.71 -17.33
CA LYS A 191 -3.49 3.43 -17.93
C LYS A 191 -3.32 3.51 -19.44
N ASN A 192 -4.21 4.23 -20.12
CA ASN A 192 -4.26 4.30 -21.58
C ASN A 192 -3.67 5.61 -22.13
N GLY A 193 -3.38 6.60 -21.29
CA GLY A 193 -2.85 7.90 -21.70
C GLY A 193 -3.91 8.91 -22.15
N PHE A 194 -5.17 8.51 -22.29
CA PHE A 194 -6.32 9.37 -22.59
C PHE A 194 -7.63 8.65 -22.28
N CYS A 195 -8.73 9.39 -22.10
CA CYS A 195 -10.08 8.82 -22.06
C CYS A 195 -10.64 8.78 -23.48
N PRO A 196 -11.06 7.62 -24.01
CA PRO A 196 -11.97 7.60 -25.14
C PRO A 196 -13.28 8.32 -24.73
N GLU A 197 -13.82 9.14 -25.64
CA GLU A 197 -15.14 9.77 -25.48
C GLU A 197 -16.24 8.73 -25.38
#